data_0ffc70eaabacb29bb4dc20119aab17ba
#
_entry.id   0ffc70eaabacb29bb4dc20119aab17ba
#
_cell.length_a   1.000
_cell.length_b   1.000
_cell.length_c   1.000
_cell.angle_alpha   90.00
_cell.angle_beta   90.00
_cell.angle_gamma   90.00
#
_symmetry.space_group_name_H-M   'P 1'
#
loop_
_entity.id
_entity.type
_entity.pdbx_description
1 polymer ?
#
loop_
_entity_poly.entity_id
_entity_poly.type
_entity_poly.pdbx_seq_one_letter_code
_entity_poly.pdbx_strand_id
1 'polypeptide(L)'
;MVDYILTACISAISAIENASSFFAVSQLWKMLTAIVIVWAIAGLNILGIRENVRFTYGVFILAAFVFMNLIVSGVLGLDQDSLIQMQDSVTGAAKHLENGSWTQGYGIFIASVASCVLAYSGVESVLQTAGFVRSWRDISKSYMFLALTVGIVTPLVAALALSAPIDFSAHEGDLITHYATQLNGVPFGIGVAALASITLIMAVNTAFVASSELMERVGERYGFSWFIATNRRQSLYRIHVINAVSFSIIILITGGSQMILADMYALGLLACFTINLASLIIYRYSMGTKEVIHYFTNRFGTVLLFLIFLSCFIFLAWMKPHGTELWAIVTGVVLFGGLVVARTRAPEISAVAETDTHMDMILFLAESSEKDLHIIFRRPREETLDQSKENEVYVTFYNPRQGVPAKLAPNHFRFATSKRTLYQQMVGLLKVIEYELGDRKVVIHFGWPLSSWLDRMSIGVMVFNITRLPRKFPRFDFHIDYDGSKGKEAAA
;
A
#
# COMPACT_ATOMS: atom_id res chain seq x y z
N MET A 1 -7.77 -1.43 3.65
CA MET A 1 -9.13 -1.19 4.20
C MET A 1 -9.10 -1.05 5.72
N VAL A 2 -8.51 -2.01 6.45
CA VAL A 2 -8.40 -1.94 7.92
C VAL A 2 -7.75 -0.64 8.39
N ASP A 3 -6.68 -0.19 7.73
CA ASP A 3 -5.99 1.06 8.06
C ASP A 3 -6.91 2.28 7.98
N TYR A 4 -7.78 2.37 6.95
CA TYR A 4 -8.73 3.51 6.84
C TYR A 4 -9.81 3.47 7.91
N ILE A 5 -10.26 2.27 8.27
CA ILE A 5 -11.19 2.10 9.39
C ILE A 5 -10.56 2.62 10.67
N LEU A 6 -9.32 2.19 10.94
CA LEU A 6 -8.59 2.61 12.14
C LEU A 6 -8.24 4.10 12.13
N THR A 7 -7.83 4.65 10.97
CA THR A 7 -7.60 6.09 10.81
C THR A 7 -8.84 6.91 11.14
N ALA A 8 -10.01 6.52 10.65
CA ALA A 8 -11.26 7.20 10.95
C ALA A 8 -11.61 7.13 12.44
N CYS A 9 -11.47 5.94 13.05
CA CYS A 9 -11.79 5.72 14.46
C CYS A 9 -10.89 6.52 15.38
N ILE A 10 -9.55 6.44 15.18
CA ILE A 10 -8.59 7.17 16.02
C ILE A 10 -8.75 8.67 15.84
N SER A 11 -8.96 9.16 14.61
CA SER A 11 -9.17 10.58 14.35
C SER A 11 -10.45 11.11 14.99
N ALA A 12 -11.54 10.34 14.96
CA ALA A 12 -12.78 10.74 15.61
C ALA A 12 -12.65 10.83 17.14
N ILE A 13 -12.01 9.86 17.77
CA ILE A 13 -11.76 9.87 19.22
C ILE A 13 -10.81 11.01 19.60
N SER A 14 -9.69 11.15 18.88
CA SER A 14 -8.70 12.21 19.15
C SER A 14 -9.29 13.62 18.94
N ALA A 15 -10.22 13.78 18.00
CA ALA A 15 -10.93 15.05 17.82
C ALA A 15 -11.73 15.44 19.06
N ILE A 16 -12.35 14.46 19.72
CA ILE A 16 -13.14 14.70 20.93
C ILE A 16 -12.25 14.88 22.15
N GLU A 17 -11.15 14.11 22.25
CA GLU A 17 -10.16 14.32 23.32
C GLU A 17 -9.67 15.76 23.32
N ASN A 18 -9.25 16.30 22.16
CA ASN A 18 -8.84 17.68 22.03
C ASN A 18 -9.99 18.67 22.28
N ALA A 19 -11.19 18.42 21.76
CA ALA A 19 -12.33 19.29 22.00
C ALA A 19 -12.75 19.35 23.48
N SER A 20 -12.54 18.26 24.21
CA SER A 20 -12.90 18.14 25.63
C SER A 20 -11.73 18.45 26.59
N SER A 21 -10.58 18.91 26.12
CA SER A 21 -9.39 19.19 26.94
C SER A 21 -9.66 20.10 28.14
N PHE A 22 -10.64 20.98 28.01
CA PHE A 22 -11.00 21.96 29.09
C PHE A 22 -12.26 21.54 29.86
N PHE A 23 -12.86 20.39 29.54
CA PHE A 23 -14.10 19.92 30.17
C PHE A 23 -13.99 18.44 30.55
N ALA A 24 -14.42 18.09 31.75
CA ALA A 24 -14.50 16.71 32.18
C ALA A 24 -15.66 16.01 31.48
N VAL A 25 -15.36 15.17 30.47
CA VAL A 25 -16.35 14.36 29.74
C VAL A 25 -16.09 12.90 30.03
N SER A 26 -17.15 12.12 30.38
CA SER A 26 -16.97 10.70 30.62
C SER A 26 -16.64 9.93 29.32
N GLN A 27 -15.93 8.84 29.43
CA GLN A 27 -15.51 8.00 28.29
C GLN A 27 -16.69 7.54 27.43
N LEU A 28 -17.83 7.25 28.07
CA LEU A 28 -19.06 6.87 27.33
C LEU A 28 -19.51 7.99 26.39
N TRP A 29 -19.54 9.24 26.89
CA TRP A 29 -19.96 10.37 26.07
C TRP A 29 -18.96 10.68 24.96
N LYS A 30 -17.66 10.54 25.21
CA LYS A 30 -16.62 10.66 24.18
C LYS A 30 -16.87 9.64 23.05
N MET A 31 -17.06 8.38 23.41
CA MET A 31 -17.37 7.30 22.47
C MET A 31 -18.63 7.54 21.66
N LEU A 32 -19.74 7.92 22.30
CA LEU A 32 -21.00 8.22 21.60
C LEU A 32 -20.86 9.40 20.66
N THR A 33 -20.18 10.46 21.08
CA THR A 33 -19.92 11.64 20.24
C THR A 33 -19.05 11.29 19.04
N ALA A 34 -18.04 10.41 19.19
CA ALA A 34 -17.23 9.92 18.07
C ALA A 34 -18.11 9.18 17.03
N ILE A 35 -19.01 8.32 17.50
CA ILE A 35 -19.96 7.63 16.61
C ILE A 35 -20.87 8.63 15.89
N VAL A 36 -21.36 9.66 16.58
CA VAL A 36 -22.17 10.73 15.96
C VAL A 36 -21.38 11.46 14.87
N ILE A 37 -20.10 11.80 15.12
CA ILE A 37 -19.21 12.42 14.11
C ILE A 37 -19.07 11.51 12.90
N VAL A 38 -18.80 10.21 13.11
CA VAL A 38 -18.67 9.23 12.02
C VAL A 38 -19.94 9.20 11.16
N TRP A 39 -21.12 9.15 11.77
CA TRP A 39 -22.39 9.16 11.05
C TRP A 39 -22.71 10.50 10.39
N ALA A 40 -22.34 11.61 10.99
CA ALA A 40 -22.46 12.94 10.39
C ALA A 40 -21.62 13.04 9.11
N ILE A 41 -20.36 12.61 9.15
CA ILE A 41 -19.46 12.57 7.99
C ILE A 41 -19.99 11.60 6.91
N ALA A 42 -20.48 10.42 7.30
CA ALA A 42 -21.14 9.51 6.37
C ALA A 42 -22.32 10.17 5.68
N GLY A 43 -23.16 10.88 6.44
CA GLY A 43 -24.30 11.64 5.91
C GLY A 43 -23.88 12.70 4.89
N LEU A 44 -22.83 13.48 5.18
CA LEU A 44 -22.28 14.48 4.26
C LEU A 44 -21.80 13.84 2.94
N ASN A 45 -21.11 12.71 3.04
CA ASN A 45 -20.64 11.96 1.86
C ASN A 45 -21.81 11.36 1.06
N ILE A 46 -22.84 10.84 1.73
CA ILE A 46 -24.08 10.37 1.08
C ILE A 46 -24.83 11.50 0.36
N LEU A 47 -24.82 12.69 0.93
CA LEU A 47 -25.37 13.88 0.31
C LEU A 47 -24.52 14.40 -0.86
N GLY A 48 -23.31 13.87 -1.06
CA GLY A 48 -22.40 14.29 -2.12
C GLY A 48 -21.77 15.66 -1.86
N ILE A 49 -21.71 16.09 -0.60
CA ILE A 49 -21.05 17.34 -0.22
C ILE A 49 -19.54 17.11 -0.25
N ARG A 50 -18.88 17.69 -1.23
CA ARG A 50 -17.44 17.59 -1.39
C ARG A 50 -16.72 18.62 -0.50
N GLU A 51 -15.58 18.23 0.03
CA GLU A 51 -14.72 19.11 0.78
C GLU A 51 -14.26 20.31 -0.06
N ASN A 52 -14.30 21.50 0.55
CA ASN A 52 -13.88 22.71 -0.15
C ASN A 52 -12.35 22.86 -0.02
N VAL A 53 -11.65 22.74 -1.14
CA VAL A 53 -10.17 22.85 -1.21
C VAL A 53 -9.68 24.17 -0.59
N ARG A 54 -10.41 25.27 -0.72
CA ARG A 54 -10.02 26.55 -0.13
C ARG A 54 -10.10 26.54 1.39
N PHE A 55 -11.11 25.86 1.93
CA PHE A 55 -11.27 25.68 3.39
C PHE A 55 -10.13 24.81 3.93
N THR A 56 -9.86 23.67 3.30
CA THR A 56 -8.74 22.77 3.65
C THR A 56 -7.40 23.51 3.63
N TYR A 57 -7.17 24.32 2.59
CA TYR A 57 -5.95 25.12 2.50
C TYR A 57 -5.85 26.18 3.60
N GLY A 58 -6.97 26.83 3.96
CA GLY A 58 -7.01 27.77 5.09
C GLY A 58 -6.68 27.12 6.43
N VAL A 59 -7.26 25.93 6.70
CA VAL A 59 -6.96 25.12 7.90
C VAL A 59 -5.48 24.73 7.93
N PHE A 60 -4.92 24.33 6.79
CA PHE A 60 -3.50 23.97 6.66
C PHE A 60 -2.57 25.16 7.02
N ILE A 61 -2.86 26.35 6.49
CA ILE A 61 -2.05 27.55 6.80
C ILE A 61 -2.13 27.88 8.29
N LEU A 62 -3.32 27.79 8.86
CA LEU A 62 -3.53 28.05 10.28
C LEU A 62 -2.77 27.03 11.15
N ALA A 63 -2.82 25.75 10.78
CA ALA A 63 -2.05 24.69 11.46
C ALA A 63 -0.54 24.93 11.35
N ALA A 64 -0.04 25.30 10.17
CA ALA A 64 1.38 25.64 9.98
C ALA A 64 1.80 26.83 10.86
N PHE A 65 0.93 27.85 10.98
CA PHE A 65 1.17 28.99 11.88
C PHE A 65 1.22 28.56 13.34
N VAL A 66 0.29 27.71 13.79
CA VAL A 66 0.28 27.17 15.15
C VAL A 66 1.54 26.37 15.44
N PHE A 67 1.95 25.45 14.55
CA PHE A 67 3.19 24.69 14.74
C PHE A 67 4.43 25.59 14.79
N MET A 68 4.51 26.59 13.91
CA MET A 68 5.61 27.56 13.95
C MET A 68 5.63 28.33 15.26
N ASN A 69 4.47 28.78 15.75
CA ASN A 69 4.34 29.46 17.01
C ASN A 69 4.78 28.58 18.19
N LEU A 70 4.30 27.31 18.24
CA LEU A 70 4.68 26.35 19.29
C LEU A 70 6.19 26.08 19.31
N ILE A 71 6.82 25.99 18.13
CA ILE A 71 8.26 25.79 18.02
C ILE A 71 9.00 27.04 18.53
N VAL A 72 8.64 28.21 18.02
CA VAL A 72 9.33 29.46 18.41
C VAL A 72 9.15 29.74 19.88
N SER A 73 7.91 29.70 20.38
CA SER A 73 7.62 29.96 21.81
C SER A 73 8.23 28.88 22.71
N GLY A 74 8.23 27.62 22.26
CA GLY A 74 8.84 26.50 22.98
C GLY A 74 10.36 26.66 23.10
N VAL A 75 11.04 27.02 22.00
CA VAL A 75 12.50 27.25 22.02
C VAL A 75 12.86 28.47 22.88
N LEU A 76 12.07 29.53 22.80
CA LEU A 76 12.30 30.75 23.65
C LEU A 76 11.99 30.49 25.12
N GLY A 77 11.10 29.55 25.42
CA GLY A 77 10.72 29.17 26.78
C GLY A 77 11.57 28.05 27.40
N LEU A 78 12.63 27.60 26.75
CA LEU A 78 13.51 26.57 27.29
C LEU A 78 14.33 27.11 28.46
N ASP A 79 14.05 26.59 29.65
CA ASP A 79 14.80 26.83 30.86
C ASP A 79 15.87 25.76 31.09
N GLN A 80 16.81 26.00 32.01
CA GLN A 80 17.83 25.02 32.39
C GLN A 80 17.20 23.68 32.88
N ASP A 81 16.10 23.76 33.59
CA ASP A 81 15.40 22.60 34.12
C ASP A 81 14.81 21.74 32.98
N SER A 82 14.25 22.39 31.97
CA SER A 82 13.76 21.72 30.75
C SER A 82 14.89 20.99 29.98
N LEU A 83 16.06 21.61 29.88
CA LEU A 83 17.24 21.01 29.24
C LEU A 83 17.76 19.80 30.04
N ILE A 84 17.79 19.91 31.38
CA ILE A 84 18.16 18.80 32.26
C ILE A 84 17.15 17.63 32.08
N GLN A 85 15.86 17.93 32.07
CA GLN A 85 14.81 16.91 31.86
C GLN A 85 14.97 16.20 30.51
N MET A 86 15.28 16.95 29.44
CA MET A 86 15.58 16.35 28.13
C MET A 86 16.82 15.45 28.19
N GLN A 87 17.89 15.91 28.85
CA GLN A 87 19.12 15.13 29.01
C GLN A 87 18.88 13.87 29.84
N ASP A 88 18.13 13.98 30.94
CA ASP A 88 17.78 12.82 31.78
C ASP A 88 16.91 11.83 31.04
N SER A 89 15.97 12.28 30.21
CA SER A 89 15.14 11.43 29.37
C SER A 89 15.99 10.65 28.36
N VAL A 90 16.93 11.31 27.68
CA VAL A 90 17.85 10.68 26.71
C VAL A 90 18.79 9.71 27.42
N THR A 91 19.36 10.10 28.55
CA THR A 91 20.28 9.21 29.33
C THR A 91 19.52 8.05 29.95
N GLY A 92 18.29 8.23 30.40
CA GLY A 92 17.40 7.17 30.86
C GLY A 92 17.11 6.15 29.75
N ALA A 93 16.72 6.64 28.57
CA ALA A 93 16.49 5.78 27.41
C ALA A 93 17.77 5.01 27.01
N ALA A 94 18.92 5.66 26.99
CA ALA A 94 20.20 5.01 26.70
C ALA A 94 20.52 3.91 27.71
N LYS A 95 20.35 4.17 29.01
CA LYS A 95 20.54 3.17 30.07
C LYS A 95 19.59 1.96 29.94
N HIS A 96 18.35 2.21 29.55
CA HIS A 96 17.39 1.11 29.29
C HIS A 96 17.82 0.23 28.11
N LEU A 97 18.48 0.80 27.11
CA LEU A 97 19.02 0.05 25.97
C LEU A 97 20.29 -0.73 26.36
N GLU A 98 21.14 -0.19 27.26
CA GLU A 98 22.39 -0.81 27.69
C GLU A 98 22.21 -1.93 28.73
N ASN A 99 21.22 -1.82 29.63
CA ASN A 99 21.04 -2.74 30.77
C ASN A 99 20.44 -4.12 30.40
N GLY A 100 20.11 -4.38 29.14
CA GLY A 100 19.58 -5.65 28.66
C GLY A 100 20.53 -6.46 27.79
N SER A 101 20.13 -7.69 27.44
CA SER A 101 20.79 -8.40 26.35
C SER A 101 20.68 -7.57 25.05
N TRP A 102 21.63 -7.73 24.14
CA TRP A 102 21.60 -7.01 22.85
C TRP A 102 20.25 -7.16 22.12
N THR A 103 19.65 -8.35 22.20
CA THR A 103 18.32 -8.64 21.60
C THR A 103 17.19 -7.87 22.27
N GLN A 104 17.24 -7.67 23.59
CA GLN A 104 16.25 -6.87 24.32
C GLN A 104 16.39 -5.39 24.00
N GLY A 105 17.62 -4.87 24.02
CA GLY A 105 17.89 -3.46 23.63
C GLY A 105 17.45 -3.17 22.20
N TYR A 106 17.77 -4.06 21.27
CA TYR A 106 17.29 -3.94 19.88
C TYR A 106 15.77 -3.98 19.81
N GLY A 107 15.11 -4.90 20.52
CA GLY A 107 13.65 -5.03 20.54
C GLY A 107 12.96 -3.76 21.05
N ILE A 108 13.44 -3.18 22.16
CA ILE A 108 12.93 -1.93 22.74
C ILE A 108 13.11 -0.77 21.74
N PHE A 109 14.30 -0.65 21.15
CA PHE A 109 14.58 0.40 20.17
C PHE A 109 13.66 0.30 18.95
N ILE A 110 13.56 -0.88 18.35
CA ILE A 110 12.73 -1.11 17.16
C ILE A 110 11.23 -0.91 17.47
N ALA A 111 10.76 -1.34 18.63
CA ALA A 111 9.37 -1.12 19.01
C ALA A 111 9.06 0.37 19.27
N SER A 112 10.01 1.12 19.84
CA SER A 112 9.88 2.58 19.98
C SER A 112 9.82 3.27 18.62
N VAL A 113 10.69 2.88 17.69
CA VAL A 113 10.64 3.38 16.29
C VAL A 113 9.31 3.00 15.63
N ALA A 114 8.84 1.78 15.85
CA ALA A 114 7.57 1.29 15.30
C ALA A 114 6.36 2.07 15.83
N SER A 115 6.37 2.46 17.11
CA SER A 115 5.31 3.31 17.70
C SER A 115 5.28 4.71 17.07
N CYS A 116 6.44 5.25 16.65
CA CYS A 116 6.53 6.55 15.97
C CYS A 116 5.96 6.49 14.53
N VAL A 117 5.72 5.31 13.95
CA VAL A 117 5.14 5.16 12.60
C VAL A 117 3.74 5.78 12.50
N LEU A 118 3.02 5.91 13.63
CA LEU A 118 1.75 6.61 13.70
C LEU A 118 1.82 8.05 13.14
N ALA A 119 2.95 8.72 13.31
CA ALA A 119 3.19 10.06 12.79
C ALA A 119 3.16 10.14 11.25
N TYR A 120 3.34 9.01 10.57
CA TYR A 120 3.28 8.90 9.10
C TYR A 120 1.87 8.56 8.59
N SER A 121 0.85 8.65 9.43
CA SER A 121 -0.55 8.49 9.02
C SER A 121 -0.89 9.42 7.87
N GLY A 122 -1.55 8.88 6.83
CA GLY A 122 -1.93 9.63 5.64
C GLY A 122 -0.93 9.57 4.48
N VAL A 123 0.28 9.00 4.67
CA VAL A 123 1.26 8.78 3.58
C VAL A 123 0.66 7.90 2.48
N GLU A 124 -0.11 6.89 2.86
CA GLU A 124 -0.82 5.99 1.95
C GLU A 124 -1.86 6.71 1.10
N SER A 125 -2.49 7.77 1.64
CA SER A 125 -3.49 8.56 0.90
C SER A 125 -2.90 9.30 -0.29
N VAL A 126 -1.64 9.70 -0.24
CA VAL A 126 -0.91 10.32 -1.36
C VAL A 126 -0.79 9.34 -2.53
N LEU A 127 -0.55 8.05 -2.26
CA LEU A 127 -0.50 7.02 -3.31
C LEU A 127 -1.86 6.79 -3.97
N GLN A 128 -2.94 6.86 -3.21
CA GLN A 128 -4.29 6.66 -3.75
C GLN A 128 -4.75 7.80 -4.64
N THR A 129 -4.38 9.03 -4.27
CA THR A 129 -4.67 10.21 -5.09
C THR A 129 -3.77 10.31 -6.32
N ALA A 130 -2.80 9.41 -6.49
CA ALA A 130 -1.87 9.41 -7.62
C ALA A 130 -2.59 9.36 -8.99
N GLY A 131 -3.76 8.70 -9.08
CA GLY A 131 -4.57 8.66 -10.29
C GLY A 131 -5.21 9.99 -10.70
N PHE A 132 -5.32 10.95 -9.77
CA PHE A 132 -5.93 12.28 -10.02
C PHE A 132 -4.89 13.37 -10.34
N VAL A 133 -3.60 13.07 -10.19
CA VAL A 133 -2.52 14.04 -10.37
C VAL A 133 -2.03 14.00 -11.80
N ARG A 134 -1.78 15.19 -12.40
CA ARG A 134 -1.31 15.32 -13.79
C ARG A 134 0.10 14.75 -14.02
N SER A 135 0.93 14.74 -12.98
CA SER A 135 2.32 14.31 -13.09
C SER A 135 2.76 13.56 -11.82
N TRP A 136 3.47 12.45 -12.00
CA TRP A 136 4.11 11.73 -10.91
C TRP A 136 5.13 12.58 -10.12
N ARG A 137 5.67 13.66 -10.76
CA ARG A 137 6.58 14.62 -10.08
C ARG A 137 5.89 15.38 -8.95
N ASP A 138 4.59 15.60 -9.06
CA ASP A 138 3.83 16.29 -8.00
C ASP A 138 3.65 15.38 -6.78
N ILE A 139 3.52 14.07 -7.00
CA ILE A 139 3.53 13.06 -5.93
C ILE A 139 4.87 13.08 -5.20
N SER A 140 5.98 13.09 -5.95
CA SER A 140 7.33 13.16 -5.36
C SER A 140 7.54 14.43 -4.52
N LYS A 141 7.04 15.59 -4.97
CA LYS A 141 7.07 16.83 -4.20
C LYS A 141 6.24 16.74 -2.92
N SER A 142 5.05 16.15 -3.01
CA SER A 142 4.18 15.94 -1.85
C SER A 142 4.85 15.05 -0.80
N TYR A 143 5.51 13.97 -1.22
CA TYR A 143 6.29 13.12 -0.31
C TYR A 143 7.47 13.84 0.31
N MET A 144 8.20 14.65 -0.46
CA MET A 144 9.34 15.41 0.08
C MET A 144 8.87 16.43 1.13
N PHE A 145 7.75 17.11 0.87
CA PHE A 145 7.15 18.04 1.83
C PHE A 145 6.70 17.30 3.11
N LEU A 146 6.03 16.15 2.94
CA LEU A 146 5.60 15.31 4.06
C LEU A 146 6.80 14.79 4.87
N ALA A 147 7.86 14.35 4.21
CA ALA A 147 9.08 13.88 4.87
C ALA A 147 9.74 14.97 5.72
N LEU A 148 9.77 16.22 5.23
CA LEU A 148 10.28 17.37 6.02
C LEU A 148 9.38 17.65 7.21
N THR A 149 8.06 17.68 7.02
CA THR A 149 7.10 17.99 8.08
C THR A 149 7.12 16.90 9.16
N VAL A 150 6.99 15.66 8.79
CA VAL A 150 6.97 14.54 9.75
C VAL A 150 8.36 14.25 10.32
N GLY A 151 9.42 14.41 9.53
CA GLY A 151 10.79 14.09 9.95
C GLY A 151 11.45 15.17 10.79
N ILE A 152 11.00 16.44 10.73
CA ILE A 152 11.62 17.55 11.45
C ILE A 152 10.62 18.21 12.40
N VAL A 153 9.47 18.67 11.88
CA VAL A 153 8.52 19.47 12.69
C VAL A 153 7.90 18.62 13.78
N THR A 154 7.44 17.41 13.47
CA THR A 154 6.79 16.53 14.47
C THR A 154 7.72 16.13 15.60
N PRO A 155 8.96 15.63 15.38
CA PRO A 155 9.90 15.32 16.45
C PRO A 155 10.29 16.56 17.28
N LEU A 156 10.46 17.71 16.62
CA LEU A 156 10.82 18.94 17.32
C LEU A 156 9.71 19.39 18.26
N VAL A 157 8.45 19.45 17.79
CA VAL A 157 7.30 19.80 18.63
C VAL A 157 7.11 18.77 19.75
N ALA A 158 7.27 17.49 19.46
CA ALA A 158 7.16 16.43 20.46
C ALA A 158 8.25 16.60 21.56
N ALA A 159 9.51 16.82 21.16
CA ALA A 159 10.61 17.02 22.10
C ALA A 159 10.37 18.25 23.00
N LEU A 160 9.91 19.37 22.42
CA LEU A 160 9.58 20.58 23.17
C LEU A 160 8.37 20.36 24.10
N ALA A 161 7.34 19.67 23.68
CA ALA A 161 6.19 19.34 24.51
C ALA A 161 6.57 18.41 25.68
N LEU A 162 7.46 17.44 25.43
CA LEU A 162 7.97 16.52 26.45
C LEU A 162 8.95 17.17 27.44
N SER A 163 9.55 18.29 27.09
CA SER A 163 10.40 19.07 28.00
C SER A 163 9.61 20.03 28.91
N ALA A 164 8.33 20.21 28.63
CA ALA A 164 7.46 21.07 29.43
C ALA A 164 7.01 20.34 30.72
N PRO A 165 6.78 21.04 31.84
CA PRO A 165 6.31 20.47 33.10
C PRO A 165 4.81 20.11 33.02
N ILE A 166 4.47 19.11 32.21
CA ILE A 166 3.12 18.59 31.98
C ILE A 166 3.06 17.15 32.48
N ASP A 167 1.98 16.78 33.15
CA ASP A 167 1.72 15.38 33.50
C ASP A 167 1.25 14.62 32.24
N PHE A 168 2.17 13.88 31.62
CA PHE A 168 1.91 13.13 30.37
C PHE A 168 0.85 12.04 30.59
N SER A 169 0.80 11.44 31.77
CA SER A 169 -0.15 10.35 32.05
C SER A 169 -1.59 10.84 32.08
N ALA A 170 -1.80 12.08 32.48
CA ALA A 170 -3.11 12.72 32.53
C ALA A 170 -3.55 13.31 31.16
N HIS A 171 -2.58 13.61 30.28
CA HIS A 171 -2.80 14.37 29.03
C HIS A 171 -2.29 13.66 27.77
N GLU A 172 -2.32 12.33 27.74
CA GLU A 172 -1.88 11.54 26.58
C GLU A 172 -2.64 11.89 25.29
N GLY A 173 -3.94 12.19 25.39
CA GLY A 173 -4.82 12.45 24.25
C GLY A 173 -4.82 13.90 23.75
N ASP A 174 -4.37 14.87 24.58
CA ASP A 174 -4.49 16.32 24.33
C ASP A 174 -3.22 17.10 24.68
N LEU A 175 -2.08 16.43 24.70
CA LEU A 175 -0.77 16.98 25.09
C LEU A 175 -0.44 18.29 24.38
N ILE A 176 -0.66 18.40 23.07
CA ILE A 176 -0.35 19.61 22.29
C ILE A 176 -1.24 20.77 22.70
N THR A 177 -2.48 20.53 23.05
CA THR A 177 -3.42 21.54 23.55
C THR A 177 -2.95 22.10 24.90
N HIS A 178 -2.53 21.23 25.82
CA HIS A 178 -1.98 21.65 27.12
C HIS A 178 -0.64 22.36 26.99
N TYR A 179 0.23 21.86 26.09
CA TYR A 179 1.48 22.54 25.80
C TYR A 179 1.25 23.96 25.24
N ALA A 180 0.32 24.12 24.31
CA ALA A 180 -0.08 25.40 23.77
C ALA A 180 -0.63 26.33 24.84
N THR A 181 -1.42 25.80 25.78
CA THR A 181 -1.99 26.53 26.91
C THR A 181 -0.90 27.04 27.85
N GLN A 182 0.09 26.22 28.14
CA GLN A 182 1.20 26.58 29.00
C GLN A 182 2.11 27.67 28.40
N LEU A 183 2.38 27.59 27.09
CA LEU A 183 3.23 28.58 26.43
C LEU A 183 2.56 29.92 26.21
N ASN A 184 1.31 29.94 25.77
CA ASN A 184 0.66 31.17 25.28
C ASN A 184 -0.69 31.46 25.97
N GLY A 185 -1.01 30.72 27.03
CA GLY A 185 -2.23 30.89 27.81
C GLY A 185 -3.47 30.18 27.28
N VAL A 186 -4.51 30.15 28.12
CA VAL A 186 -5.76 29.42 27.86
C VAL A 186 -6.45 29.80 26.56
N PRO A 187 -6.56 31.07 26.12
CA PRO A 187 -7.24 31.40 24.87
C PRO A 187 -6.56 30.80 23.66
N PHE A 188 -5.22 30.75 23.63
CA PHE A 188 -4.47 30.14 22.56
C PHE A 188 -4.64 28.59 22.57
N GLY A 189 -4.61 27.97 23.75
CA GLY A 189 -4.88 26.55 23.92
C GLY A 189 -6.26 26.15 23.39
N ILE A 190 -7.31 26.93 23.68
CA ILE A 190 -8.66 26.70 23.12
C ILE A 190 -8.65 26.78 21.60
N GLY A 191 -7.93 27.75 21.03
CA GLY A 191 -7.77 27.89 19.59
C GLY A 191 -7.09 26.65 18.97
N VAL A 192 -6.04 26.15 19.62
CA VAL A 192 -5.32 24.92 19.20
C VAL A 192 -6.21 23.71 19.32
N ALA A 193 -6.96 23.54 20.41
CA ALA A 193 -7.93 22.45 20.59
C ALA A 193 -8.99 22.42 19.48
N ALA A 194 -9.56 23.58 19.17
CA ALA A 194 -10.54 23.70 18.11
C ALA A 194 -9.96 23.37 16.73
N LEU A 195 -8.75 23.88 16.43
CA LEU A 195 -8.05 23.60 15.18
C LEU A 195 -7.69 22.12 15.04
N ALA A 196 -7.16 21.51 16.11
CA ALA A 196 -6.84 20.08 16.14
C ALA A 196 -8.10 19.23 15.89
N SER A 197 -9.21 19.55 16.58
CA SER A 197 -10.48 18.85 16.41
C SER A 197 -11.01 18.96 14.97
N ILE A 198 -10.98 20.15 14.38
CA ILE A 198 -11.40 20.35 12.97
C ILE A 198 -10.52 19.55 12.02
N THR A 199 -9.21 19.61 12.20
CA THR A 199 -8.25 18.87 11.35
C THR A 199 -8.47 17.37 11.45
N LEU A 200 -8.72 16.84 12.66
CA LEU A 200 -8.99 15.42 12.88
C LEU A 200 -10.35 14.99 12.31
N ILE A 201 -11.38 15.82 12.36
CA ILE A 201 -12.66 15.56 11.69
C ILE A 201 -12.47 15.51 10.16
N MET A 202 -11.61 16.38 9.60
CA MET A 202 -11.26 16.31 8.18
C MET A 202 -10.50 15.02 7.85
N ALA A 203 -9.66 14.52 8.75
CA ALA A 203 -9.00 13.23 8.58
C ALA A 203 -10.00 12.07 8.57
N VAL A 204 -11.07 12.12 9.38
CA VAL A 204 -12.19 11.15 9.30
C VAL A 204 -12.81 11.18 7.91
N ASN A 205 -13.09 12.36 7.35
CA ASN A 205 -13.65 12.48 6.01
C ASN A 205 -12.72 11.90 4.94
N THR A 206 -11.43 12.19 5.02
CA THR A 206 -10.42 11.63 4.10
C THR A 206 -10.40 10.11 4.16
N ALA A 207 -10.47 9.51 5.35
CA ALA A 207 -10.53 8.06 5.53
C ALA A 207 -11.82 7.45 4.93
N PHE A 208 -12.97 8.13 5.04
CA PHE A 208 -14.22 7.74 4.38
C PHE A 208 -14.07 7.71 2.85
N VAL A 209 -13.51 8.77 2.26
CA VAL A 209 -13.31 8.86 0.80
C VAL A 209 -12.37 7.77 0.33
N ALA A 210 -11.20 7.63 0.97
CA ALA A 210 -10.19 6.65 0.60
C ALA A 210 -10.70 5.19 0.71
N SER A 211 -11.41 4.88 1.81
CA SER A 211 -12.05 3.58 1.98
C SER A 211 -13.12 3.31 0.92
N SER A 212 -13.90 4.33 0.58
CA SER A 212 -14.98 4.20 -0.42
C SER A 212 -14.44 3.95 -1.82
N GLU A 213 -13.40 4.65 -2.23
CA GLU A 213 -12.74 4.42 -3.53
C GLU A 213 -12.14 3.01 -3.62
N LEU A 214 -11.50 2.54 -2.53
CA LEU A 214 -10.98 1.19 -2.49
C LEU A 214 -12.07 0.14 -2.62
N MET A 215 -13.19 0.32 -1.90
CA MET A 215 -14.33 -0.58 -1.94
C MET A 215 -15.04 -0.56 -3.31
N GLU A 216 -15.13 0.61 -3.93
CA GLU A 216 -15.68 0.76 -5.29
C GLU A 216 -14.86 -0.05 -6.29
N ARG A 217 -13.54 0.11 -6.32
CA ARG A 217 -12.63 -0.65 -7.20
C ARG A 217 -12.74 -2.16 -6.98
N VAL A 218 -12.85 -2.59 -5.72
CA VAL A 218 -13.07 -4.01 -5.40
C VAL A 218 -14.45 -4.46 -5.87
N GLY A 219 -15.49 -3.65 -5.64
CA GLY A 219 -16.86 -3.92 -6.09
C GLY A 219 -16.98 -4.05 -7.61
N GLU A 220 -16.36 -3.15 -8.35
CA GLU A 220 -16.26 -3.21 -9.82
C GLU A 220 -15.55 -4.47 -10.30
N ARG A 221 -14.38 -4.76 -9.71
CA ARG A 221 -13.56 -5.91 -10.10
C ARG A 221 -14.28 -7.25 -9.92
N TYR A 222 -15.11 -7.38 -8.87
CA TYR A 222 -15.84 -8.61 -8.57
C TYR A 222 -17.32 -8.58 -8.96
N GLY A 223 -17.75 -7.56 -9.71
CA GLY A 223 -19.10 -7.46 -10.25
C GLY A 223 -20.20 -7.28 -9.19
N PHE A 224 -19.88 -6.59 -8.07
CA PHE A 224 -20.87 -6.28 -7.03
C PHE A 224 -21.69 -5.03 -7.37
N SER A 225 -22.55 -5.13 -8.38
CA SER A 225 -23.44 -4.01 -8.79
C SER A 225 -24.30 -3.46 -7.66
N TRP A 226 -24.77 -4.34 -6.75
CA TRP A 226 -25.52 -3.89 -5.57
C TRP A 226 -24.67 -2.99 -4.66
N PHE A 227 -23.41 -3.32 -4.46
CA PHE A 227 -22.52 -2.62 -3.53
C PHE A 227 -22.11 -1.23 -4.04
N ILE A 228 -21.86 -1.13 -5.35
CA ILE A 228 -21.45 0.11 -6.04
C ILE A 228 -22.64 0.95 -6.54
N ALA A 229 -23.88 0.59 -6.14
CA ALA A 229 -25.04 1.35 -6.56
C ALA A 229 -25.01 2.78 -6.00
N THR A 230 -25.15 3.74 -6.89
CA THR A 230 -25.17 5.17 -6.56
C THR A 230 -26.60 5.67 -6.27
N ASN A 231 -26.70 6.71 -5.46
CA ASN A 231 -27.95 7.43 -5.24
C ASN A 231 -28.20 8.48 -6.37
N ARG A 232 -29.28 9.23 -6.29
CA ARG A 232 -29.61 10.29 -7.26
C ARG A 232 -28.55 11.39 -7.38
N ARG A 233 -27.64 11.50 -6.39
CA ARG A 233 -26.53 12.46 -6.36
C ARG A 233 -25.21 11.82 -6.76
N GLN A 234 -25.24 10.61 -7.34
CA GLN A 234 -24.09 9.83 -7.76
C GLN A 234 -23.09 9.52 -6.61
N SER A 235 -23.59 9.44 -5.37
CA SER A 235 -22.80 9.03 -4.21
C SER A 235 -22.99 7.53 -3.94
N LEU A 236 -21.93 6.86 -3.52
CA LEU A 236 -21.86 5.43 -3.17
C LEU A 236 -22.46 5.18 -1.77
N TYR A 237 -23.73 5.49 -1.58
CA TYR A 237 -24.39 5.55 -0.28
C TYR A 237 -24.27 4.25 0.54
N ARG A 238 -24.30 3.09 -0.11
CA ARG A 238 -24.21 1.79 0.56
C ARG A 238 -22.82 1.57 1.15
N ILE A 239 -21.79 1.95 0.42
CA ILE A 239 -20.40 1.88 0.88
C ILE A 239 -20.21 2.80 2.08
N HIS A 240 -20.75 4.03 2.03
CA HIS A 240 -20.64 4.96 3.16
C HIS A 240 -21.35 4.44 4.42
N VAL A 241 -22.54 3.82 4.27
CA VAL A 241 -23.24 3.19 5.40
C VAL A 241 -22.45 2.03 5.96
N ILE A 242 -21.90 1.15 5.12
CA ILE A 242 -21.08 0.01 5.57
C ILE A 242 -19.83 0.50 6.29
N ASN A 243 -19.17 1.52 5.76
CA ASN A 243 -18.02 2.14 6.42
C ASN A 243 -18.41 2.71 7.81
N ALA A 244 -19.50 3.46 7.90
CA ALA A 244 -19.97 4.04 9.16
C ALA A 244 -20.30 2.96 10.20
N VAL A 245 -20.96 1.88 9.79
CA VAL A 245 -21.23 0.73 10.67
C VAL A 245 -19.91 0.08 11.12
N SER A 246 -18.98 -0.16 10.20
CA SER A 246 -17.68 -0.77 10.51
C SER A 246 -16.89 0.09 11.49
N PHE A 247 -16.83 1.41 11.28
CA PHE A 247 -16.14 2.34 12.17
C PHE A 247 -16.80 2.38 13.55
N SER A 248 -18.14 2.41 13.60
CA SER A 248 -18.88 2.35 14.87
C SER A 248 -18.61 1.08 15.65
N ILE A 249 -18.57 -0.08 14.98
CA ILE A 249 -18.27 -1.37 15.61
C ILE A 249 -16.85 -1.34 16.21
N ILE A 250 -15.86 -0.83 15.52
CA ILE A 250 -14.48 -0.74 16.03
C ILE A 250 -14.41 0.19 17.24
N ILE A 251 -15.05 1.36 17.20
CA ILE A 251 -15.10 2.29 18.34
C ILE A 251 -15.74 1.61 19.55
N LEU A 252 -16.81 0.84 19.36
CA LEU A 252 -17.49 0.09 20.43
C LEU A 252 -16.62 -1.02 21.01
N ILE A 253 -15.97 -1.82 20.16
CA ILE A 253 -15.10 -2.94 20.60
C ILE A 253 -13.89 -2.43 21.38
N THR A 254 -13.31 -1.29 20.95
CA THR A 254 -12.15 -0.67 21.63
C THR A 254 -12.55 0.15 22.86
N GLY A 255 -13.86 0.28 23.15
CA GLY A 255 -14.36 1.15 24.21
C GLY A 255 -14.01 2.64 24.00
N GLY A 256 -13.68 3.03 22.78
CA GLY A 256 -13.19 4.38 22.46
C GLY A 256 -11.82 4.70 23.06
N SER A 257 -11.00 3.70 23.37
CA SER A 257 -9.63 3.90 23.87
C SER A 257 -8.73 4.34 22.73
N GLN A 258 -8.20 5.56 22.82
CA GLN A 258 -7.26 6.12 21.86
C GLN A 258 -5.97 5.30 21.79
N MET A 259 -5.47 4.82 22.94
CA MET A 259 -4.24 4.03 23.00
C MET A 259 -4.40 2.70 22.25
N ILE A 260 -5.49 1.95 22.47
CA ILE A 260 -5.76 0.69 21.79
C ILE A 260 -5.89 0.91 20.28
N LEU A 261 -6.62 1.95 19.87
CA LEU A 261 -6.77 2.32 18.46
C LEU A 261 -5.43 2.70 17.82
N ALA A 262 -4.57 3.42 18.54
CA ALA A 262 -3.23 3.78 18.09
C ALA A 262 -2.34 2.56 17.90
N ASP A 263 -2.35 1.61 18.85
CA ASP A 263 -1.59 0.37 18.75
C ASP A 263 -2.06 -0.49 17.56
N MET A 264 -3.39 -0.65 17.39
CA MET A 264 -3.98 -1.35 16.23
C MET A 264 -3.60 -0.70 14.91
N TYR A 265 -3.64 0.64 14.86
CA TYR A 265 -3.34 1.39 13.65
C TYR A 265 -1.85 1.31 13.28
N ALA A 266 -0.95 1.45 14.24
CA ALA A 266 0.49 1.31 14.01
C ALA A 266 0.83 -0.09 13.45
N LEU A 267 0.21 -1.15 13.99
CA LEU A 267 0.35 -2.51 13.47
C LEU A 267 -0.17 -2.64 12.04
N GLY A 268 -1.36 -2.09 11.76
CA GLY A 268 -1.96 -2.10 10.42
C GLY A 268 -1.08 -1.41 9.40
N LEU A 269 -0.58 -0.22 9.72
CA LEU A 269 0.29 0.56 8.84
C LEU A 269 1.62 -0.15 8.57
N LEU A 270 2.26 -0.73 9.60
CA LEU A 270 3.47 -1.53 9.45
C LEU A 270 3.24 -2.78 8.60
N ALA A 271 2.12 -3.49 8.80
CA ALA A 271 1.74 -4.63 7.98
C ALA A 271 1.54 -4.20 6.51
N CYS A 272 0.86 -3.08 6.27
CA CYS A 272 0.63 -2.52 4.94
C CYS A 272 1.96 -2.19 4.23
N PHE A 273 2.89 -1.49 4.89
CA PHE A 273 4.20 -1.17 4.33
C PHE A 273 5.04 -2.43 4.08
N THR A 274 5.02 -3.39 4.99
CA THR A 274 5.72 -4.67 4.83
C THR A 274 5.20 -5.44 3.62
N ILE A 275 3.88 -5.56 3.47
CA ILE A 275 3.25 -6.24 2.33
C ILE A 275 3.53 -5.51 1.02
N ASN A 276 3.48 -4.17 1.01
CA ASN A 276 3.77 -3.37 -0.18
C ASN A 276 5.23 -3.53 -0.62
N LEU A 277 6.18 -3.52 0.32
CA LEU A 277 7.60 -3.75 0.03
C LEU A 277 7.85 -5.20 -0.43
N ALA A 278 7.22 -6.20 0.19
CA ALA A 278 7.27 -7.58 -0.27
C ALA A 278 6.72 -7.71 -1.70
N SER A 279 5.57 -7.10 -1.98
CA SER A 279 4.96 -7.08 -3.30
C SER A 279 5.86 -6.39 -4.33
N LEU A 280 6.52 -5.29 -3.97
CA LEU A 280 7.48 -4.60 -4.82
C LEU A 280 8.72 -5.46 -5.10
N ILE A 281 9.23 -6.18 -4.11
CA ILE A 281 10.34 -7.13 -4.28
C ILE A 281 9.92 -8.24 -5.24
N ILE A 282 8.77 -8.88 -5.01
CA ILE A 282 8.24 -9.94 -5.88
C ILE A 282 8.04 -9.40 -7.30
N TYR A 283 7.44 -8.22 -7.45
CA TYR A 283 7.23 -7.60 -8.75
C TYR A 283 8.56 -7.36 -9.50
N ARG A 284 9.56 -6.77 -8.83
CA ARG A 284 10.87 -6.49 -9.42
C ARG A 284 11.64 -7.73 -9.81
N TYR A 285 11.53 -8.81 -9.04
CA TYR A 285 12.27 -10.05 -9.26
C TYR A 285 11.53 -11.04 -10.16
N SER A 286 10.19 -11.05 -10.11
CA SER A 286 9.36 -11.98 -10.87
C SER A 286 8.99 -11.46 -12.25
N MET A 287 8.70 -10.17 -12.38
CA MET A 287 8.20 -9.57 -13.62
C MET A 287 9.30 -9.01 -14.51
N GLY A 288 10.53 -8.89 -14.01
CA GLY A 288 11.70 -8.45 -14.79
C GLY A 288 11.57 -7.06 -15.40
N THR A 289 10.69 -6.21 -14.87
CA THR A 289 10.39 -4.91 -15.44
C THR A 289 11.56 -3.96 -15.26
N LYS A 290 12.25 -3.67 -16.34
CA LYS A 290 13.07 -2.48 -16.52
C LYS A 290 12.21 -1.26 -16.91
N GLU A 291 10.91 -1.28 -16.65
CA GLU A 291 10.06 -0.13 -16.96
C GLU A 291 10.50 1.06 -16.10
N VAL A 292 11.33 1.78 -16.71
CA VAL A 292 11.53 3.21 -16.79
C VAL A 292 10.88 3.99 -15.65
N ILE A 293 11.58 4.04 -14.55
CA ILE A 293 11.33 5.13 -13.62
C ILE A 293 12.69 5.75 -13.36
N HIS A 294 12.86 7.03 -13.68
CA HIS A 294 14.09 7.78 -13.44
C HIS A 294 14.48 7.82 -11.94
N TYR A 295 13.55 7.49 -11.06
CA TYR A 295 13.75 7.39 -9.61
C TYR A 295 13.33 6.02 -9.12
N PHE A 296 14.28 5.16 -8.89
CA PHE A 296 14.04 3.84 -8.28
C PHE A 296 14.92 3.67 -7.05
N THR A 297 14.36 3.07 -6.02
CA THR A 297 15.14 2.66 -4.86
C THR A 297 16.08 1.54 -5.28
N ASN A 298 17.33 1.59 -4.83
CA ASN A 298 18.28 0.50 -5.05
C ASN A 298 17.68 -0.81 -4.54
N ARG A 299 17.95 -1.92 -5.23
CA ARG A 299 17.45 -3.25 -4.88
C ARG A 299 17.81 -3.63 -3.45
N PHE A 300 19.06 -3.41 -3.07
CA PHE A 300 19.53 -3.62 -1.69
C PHE A 300 18.74 -2.76 -0.70
N GLY A 301 18.54 -1.47 -0.99
CA GLY A 301 17.75 -0.56 -0.14
C GLY A 301 16.31 -1.02 0.03
N THR A 302 15.68 -1.59 -1.02
CA THR A 302 14.30 -2.12 -0.90
C THR A 302 14.22 -3.32 0.02
N VAL A 303 15.18 -4.25 -0.08
CA VAL A 303 15.25 -5.43 0.81
C VAL A 303 15.56 -5.01 2.24
N LEU A 304 16.49 -4.07 2.43
CA LEU A 304 16.81 -3.54 3.75
C LEU A 304 15.60 -2.88 4.42
N LEU A 305 14.87 -2.03 3.68
CA LEU A 305 13.64 -1.41 4.17
C LEU A 305 12.59 -2.47 4.52
N PHE A 306 12.42 -3.49 3.69
CA PHE A 306 11.51 -4.60 4.00
C PHE A 306 11.87 -5.29 5.31
N LEU A 307 13.14 -5.58 5.54
CA LEU A 307 13.60 -6.22 6.78
C LEU A 307 13.40 -5.31 8.00
N ILE A 308 13.63 -4.00 7.86
CA ILE A 308 13.38 -3.02 8.92
C ILE A 308 11.88 -2.98 9.27
N PHE A 309 10.99 -2.81 8.27
CA PHE A 309 9.55 -2.76 8.54
C PHE A 309 9.00 -4.08 9.06
N LEU A 310 9.51 -5.21 8.58
CA LEU A 310 9.14 -6.53 9.10
C LEU A 310 9.57 -6.69 10.57
N SER A 311 10.78 -6.26 10.93
CA SER A 311 11.24 -6.29 12.32
C SER A 311 10.41 -5.35 13.20
N CYS A 312 10.11 -4.14 12.74
CA CYS A 312 9.22 -3.22 13.44
C CYS A 312 7.84 -3.86 13.71
N PHE A 313 7.26 -4.51 12.70
CA PHE A 313 5.97 -5.19 12.83
C PHE A 313 6.02 -6.31 13.87
N ILE A 314 7.03 -7.18 13.80
CA ILE A 314 7.17 -8.33 14.72
C ILE A 314 7.35 -7.86 16.16
N PHE A 315 8.26 -6.91 16.40
CA PHE A 315 8.56 -6.45 17.75
C PHE A 315 7.40 -5.64 18.34
N LEU A 316 6.73 -4.78 17.56
CA LEU A 316 5.55 -4.05 18.02
C LEU A 316 4.42 -5.03 18.39
N ALA A 317 4.16 -6.02 17.52
CA ALA A 317 3.15 -7.05 17.79
C ALA A 317 3.42 -7.82 19.09
N TRP A 318 4.69 -8.08 19.39
CA TRP A 318 5.10 -8.74 20.63
C TRP A 318 4.90 -7.86 21.88
N MET A 319 5.22 -6.58 21.78
CA MET A 319 5.17 -5.64 22.91
C MET A 319 3.76 -5.10 23.20
N LYS A 320 2.85 -5.14 22.23
CA LYS A 320 1.48 -4.61 22.31
C LYS A 320 0.42 -5.71 22.09
N PRO A 321 0.32 -6.73 22.98
CA PRO A 321 -0.51 -7.91 22.75
C PRO A 321 -2.00 -7.59 22.56
N HIS A 322 -2.59 -6.68 23.36
CA HIS A 322 -4.01 -6.33 23.24
C HIS A 322 -4.36 -5.67 21.90
N GLY A 323 -3.53 -4.72 21.45
CA GLY A 323 -3.70 -4.10 20.14
C GLY A 323 -3.54 -5.11 19.00
N THR A 324 -2.59 -6.03 19.17
CA THR A 324 -2.28 -7.09 18.19
C THR A 324 -3.43 -8.08 18.05
N GLU A 325 -4.00 -8.55 19.16
CA GLU A 325 -5.14 -9.48 19.15
C GLU A 325 -6.35 -8.88 18.44
N LEU A 326 -6.74 -7.67 18.80
CA LEU A 326 -7.86 -6.98 18.18
C LEU A 326 -7.60 -6.69 16.70
N TRP A 327 -6.41 -6.21 16.35
CA TRP A 327 -6.02 -5.99 14.97
C TRP A 327 -6.04 -7.28 14.14
N ALA A 328 -5.54 -8.39 14.71
CA ALA A 328 -5.51 -9.69 14.03
C ALA A 328 -6.92 -10.23 13.80
N ILE A 329 -7.83 -10.09 14.78
CA ILE A 329 -9.24 -10.50 14.65
C ILE A 329 -9.91 -9.69 13.51
N VAL A 330 -9.83 -8.36 13.57
CA VAL A 330 -10.44 -7.48 12.55
C VAL A 330 -9.88 -7.77 11.17
N THR A 331 -8.56 -7.88 11.07
CA THR A 331 -7.88 -8.17 9.79
C THR A 331 -8.25 -9.56 9.29
N GLY A 332 -8.30 -10.56 10.17
CA GLY A 332 -8.71 -11.92 9.84
C GLY A 332 -10.13 -11.99 9.29
N VAL A 333 -11.09 -11.28 9.89
CA VAL A 333 -12.47 -11.20 9.40
C VAL A 333 -12.53 -10.56 8.01
N VAL A 334 -11.82 -9.45 7.80
CA VAL A 334 -11.78 -8.76 6.50
C VAL A 334 -11.12 -9.63 5.43
N LEU A 335 -10.00 -10.29 5.75
CA LEU A 335 -9.30 -11.18 4.83
C LEU A 335 -10.13 -12.42 4.49
N PHE A 336 -10.77 -13.03 5.48
CA PHE A 336 -11.65 -14.19 5.26
C PHE A 336 -12.84 -13.81 4.37
N GLY A 337 -13.52 -12.70 4.67
CA GLY A 337 -14.58 -12.18 3.82
C GLY A 337 -14.11 -11.89 2.40
N GLY A 338 -12.96 -11.24 2.24
CA GLY A 338 -12.33 -10.99 0.95
C GLY A 338 -11.98 -12.29 0.19
N LEU A 339 -11.48 -13.31 0.90
CA LEU A 339 -11.18 -14.61 0.29
C LEU A 339 -12.44 -15.33 -0.21
N VAL A 340 -13.51 -15.31 0.58
CA VAL A 340 -14.81 -15.88 0.19
C VAL A 340 -15.33 -15.18 -1.06
N VAL A 341 -15.31 -13.84 -1.09
CA VAL A 341 -15.71 -13.06 -2.26
C VAL A 341 -14.83 -13.38 -3.48
N ALA A 342 -13.51 -13.42 -3.31
CA ALA A 342 -12.58 -13.73 -4.39
C ALA A 342 -12.79 -15.14 -4.96
N ARG A 343 -13.16 -16.11 -4.13
CA ARG A 343 -13.43 -17.49 -4.58
C ARG A 343 -14.80 -17.66 -5.25
N THR A 344 -15.81 -16.95 -4.77
CA THR A 344 -17.18 -17.10 -5.27
C THR A 344 -17.47 -16.25 -6.50
N ARG A 345 -16.76 -15.14 -6.68
CA ARG A 345 -16.99 -14.17 -7.75
C ARG A 345 -15.73 -13.83 -8.54
N ALA A 346 -14.88 -14.82 -8.83
CA ALA A 346 -13.70 -14.57 -9.67
C ALA A 346 -14.15 -14.10 -11.07
N PRO A 347 -13.64 -12.94 -11.56
CA PRO A 347 -14.00 -12.41 -12.89
C PRO A 347 -13.47 -13.27 -14.05
N GLU A 348 -12.87 -14.41 -13.73
CA GLU A 348 -12.20 -15.34 -14.64
C GLU A 348 -13.15 -15.91 -15.70
N ILE A 349 -14.46 -15.98 -15.41
CA ILE A 349 -15.45 -16.63 -16.28
C ILE A 349 -15.86 -15.76 -17.47
N SER A 350 -15.90 -14.43 -17.29
CA SER A 350 -16.24 -13.49 -18.37
C SER A 350 -15.10 -13.24 -19.36
N ALA A 351 -13.85 -13.44 -18.91
CA ALA A 351 -12.66 -13.21 -19.73
C ALA A 351 -12.33 -14.42 -20.66
N VAL A 352 -12.93 -15.58 -20.42
CA VAL A 352 -12.68 -16.80 -21.23
C VAL A 352 -13.20 -16.65 -22.67
N ALA A 353 -14.16 -15.75 -22.91
CA ALA A 353 -14.74 -15.55 -24.25
C ALA A 353 -13.81 -14.78 -25.22
N GLU A 354 -12.74 -14.14 -24.74
CA GLU A 354 -11.82 -13.33 -25.55
C GLU A 354 -10.40 -13.93 -25.62
N THR A 355 -10.19 -15.15 -25.13
CA THR A 355 -8.89 -15.80 -25.14
C THR A 355 -8.61 -16.47 -26.46
N ASP A 356 -7.42 -16.23 -27.00
CA ASP A 356 -6.91 -16.96 -28.15
C ASP A 356 -6.83 -18.47 -27.78
N THR A 357 -7.21 -19.37 -28.69
CA THR A 357 -7.12 -20.81 -28.48
C THR A 357 -5.78 -21.35 -29.00
N HIS A 358 -5.38 -22.50 -28.48
CA HIS A 358 -4.18 -23.18 -29.02
C HIS A 358 -4.35 -23.51 -30.51
N MET A 359 -5.60 -23.76 -30.96
CA MET A 359 -5.92 -24.04 -32.35
C MET A 359 -5.69 -22.81 -33.25
N ASP A 360 -6.08 -21.60 -32.77
CA ASP A 360 -5.88 -20.38 -33.56
C ASP A 360 -4.38 -20.14 -33.83
N MET A 361 -3.53 -20.43 -32.83
CA MET A 361 -2.08 -20.31 -32.98
C MET A 361 -1.53 -21.36 -33.95
N ILE A 362 -2.04 -22.62 -33.91
CA ILE A 362 -1.62 -23.70 -34.81
C ILE A 362 -2.04 -23.37 -36.23
N LEU A 363 -3.27 -22.92 -36.45
CA LEU A 363 -3.76 -22.49 -37.75
C LEU A 363 -2.89 -21.38 -38.34
N PHE A 364 -2.57 -20.35 -37.52
CA PHE A 364 -1.69 -19.26 -37.92
C PHE A 364 -0.30 -19.80 -38.35
N LEU A 365 0.29 -20.70 -37.58
CA LEU A 365 1.58 -21.31 -37.90
C LEU A 365 1.48 -22.25 -39.13
N ALA A 366 0.36 -22.91 -39.33
CA ALA A 366 0.13 -23.81 -40.46
C ALA A 366 -0.02 -23.05 -41.78
N GLU A 367 -0.56 -21.82 -41.75
CA GLU A 367 -0.69 -20.94 -42.92
C GLU A 367 0.65 -20.35 -43.37
N SER A 368 1.65 -20.30 -42.49
CA SER A 368 2.98 -19.83 -42.86
C SER A 368 3.65 -20.74 -43.89
N SER A 369 4.18 -20.17 -44.96
CA SER A 369 4.91 -20.87 -46.00
C SER A 369 6.39 -21.16 -45.66
N GLU A 370 6.90 -20.55 -44.59
CA GLU A 370 8.29 -20.67 -44.16
C GLU A 370 8.59 -22.02 -43.52
N LYS A 371 9.81 -22.55 -43.75
CA LYS A 371 10.24 -23.83 -43.18
C LYS A 371 10.56 -23.78 -41.70
N ASP A 372 11.09 -22.65 -41.23
CA ASP A 372 11.49 -22.43 -39.85
C ASP A 372 10.43 -21.57 -39.15
N LEU A 373 9.80 -22.13 -38.12
CA LEU A 373 8.77 -21.47 -37.32
C LEU A 373 9.38 -21.00 -35.99
N HIS A 374 9.17 -19.76 -35.62
CA HIS A 374 9.69 -19.18 -34.41
C HIS A 374 8.61 -18.93 -33.39
N ILE A 375 8.71 -19.56 -32.23
CA ILE A 375 7.77 -19.37 -31.11
C ILE A 375 8.49 -18.63 -29.99
N ILE A 376 8.02 -17.41 -29.69
CA ILE A 376 8.68 -16.49 -28.79
C ILE A 376 7.82 -16.35 -27.52
N PHE A 377 8.26 -16.91 -26.41
CA PHE A 377 7.57 -16.81 -25.13
C PHE A 377 7.84 -15.47 -24.44
N ARG A 378 7.27 -14.42 -24.97
CA ARG A 378 7.26 -13.08 -24.37
C ARG A 378 6.16 -12.23 -25.02
N ARG A 379 5.83 -11.10 -24.38
CA ARG A 379 4.99 -10.07 -24.99
C ARG A 379 5.78 -9.35 -26.10
N PRO A 380 5.20 -9.09 -27.27
CA PRO A 380 5.84 -8.29 -28.31
C PRO A 380 6.11 -6.87 -27.77
N ARG A 381 7.22 -6.25 -28.19
CA ARG A 381 7.53 -4.86 -27.90
C ARG A 381 6.94 -3.97 -28.98
N GLU A 382 6.61 -2.73 -28.65
CA GLU A 382 6.11 -1.76 -29.63
C GLU A 382 7.09 -1.58 -30.82
N GLU A 383 8.38 -1.62 -30.54
CA GLU A 383 9.44 -1.53 -31.57
C GLU A 383 9.49 -2.75 -32.51
N THR A 384 8.89 -3.87 -32.16
CA THR A 384 8.86 -5.11 -32.97
C THR A 384 7.55 -5.31 -33.72
N LEU A 385 6.56 -4.45 -33.52
CA LEU A 385 5.24 -4.54 -34.17
C LEU A 385 5.31 -4.32 -35.69
N ASP A 386 6.19 -3.44 -36.14
CA ASP A 386 6.38 -3.14 -37.56
C ASP A 386 7.17 -4.24 -38.32
N GLN A 387 7.75 -5.21 -37.61
CA GLN A 387 8.59 -6.29 -38.13
C GLN A 387 7.96 -7.67 -37.95
N SER A 388 6.64 -7.75 -37.73
CA SER A 388 5.99 -9.05 -37.55
C SER A 388 6.14 -9.91 -38.81
N LYS A 389 6.96 -10.97 -38.70
CA LYS A 389 7.11 -11.98 -39.75
C LYS A 389 6.01 -13.01 -39.65
N GLU A 390 5.53 -13.52 -40.74
CA GLU A 390 4.49 -14.54 -40.79
C GLU A 390 4.89 -15.87 -40.12
N ASN A 391 6.19 -16.09 -39.94
CA ASN A 391 6.72 -17.30 -39.30
C ASN A 391 7.06 -17.10 -37.80
N GLU A 392 6.80 -15.93 -37.21
CA GLU A 392 7.06 -15.60 -35.82
C GLU A 392 5.75 -15.50 -35.04
N VAL A 393 5.66 -16.21 -33.89
CA VAL A 393 4.51 -16.15 -33.00
C VAL A 393 4.96 -15.75 -31.60
N TYR A 394 4.30 -14.75 -31.04
CA TYR A 394 4.51 -14.31 -29.66
C TYR A 394 3.46 -14.95 -28.75
N VAL A 395 3.91 -15.62 -27.70
CA VAL A 395 3.05 -16.28 -26.73
C VAL A 395 3.16 -15.59 -25.37
N THR A 396 2.03 -15.12 -24.86
CA THR A 396 1.93 -14.53 -23.54
C THR A 396 0.97 -15.31 -22.66
N PHE A 397 1.44 -15.78 -21.52
CA PHE A 397 0.58 -16.33 -20.49
C PHE A 397 0.17 -15.22 -19.51
N TYR A 398 -1.12 -15.12 -19.23
CA TYR A 398 -1.64 -14.10 -18.33
C TYR A 398 -2.52 -14.72 -17.23
N ASN A 399 -2.55 -14.06 -16.08
CA ASN A 399 -3.47 -14.45 -15.02
C ASN A 399 -4.84 -13.82 -15.31
N PRO A 400 -5.93 -14.62 -15.46
CA PRO A 400 -7.27 -14.10 -15.70
C PRO A 400 -7.71 -13.01 -14.70
N ARG A 401 -7.19 -13.05 -13.47
CA ARG A 401 -7.45 -12.04 -12.43
C ARG A 401 -6.90 -10.65 -12.76
N GLN A 402 -5.94 -10.57 -13.65
CA GLN A 402 -5.34 -9.30 -14.08
C GLN A 402 -6.00 -8.73 -15.34
N GLY A 403 -7.02 -9.43 -15.87
CA GLY A 403 -7.66 -9.11 -17.14
C GLY A 403 -6.87 -9.66 -18.34
N VAL A 404 -7.49 -9.60 -19.51
CA VAL A 404 -6.87 -10.04 -20.77
C VAL A 404 -5.93 -8.93 -21.25
N PRO A 405 -4.62 -9.18 -21.44
CA PRO A 405 -3.72 -8.17 -21.98
C PRO A 405 -4.13 -7.80 -23.41
N ALA A 406 -3.93 -6.56 -23.83
CA ALA A 406 -4.23 -6.11 -25.17
C ALA A 406 -3.48 -6.95 -26.21
N LYS A 407 -4.16 -7.31 -27.32
CA LYS A 407 -3.53 -7.97 -28.47
C LYS A 407 -2.75 -6.90 -29.23
N LEU A 408 -1.44 -7.05 -29.27
CA LEU A 408 -0.55 -6.04 -29.84
C LEU A 408 -0.27 -6.26 -31.35
N ALA A 409 -0.37 -7.52 -31.80
CA ALA A 409 -0.14 -7.90 -33.20
C ALA A 409 -1.01 -9.12 -33.58
N PRO A 410 -1.28 -9.37 -34.86
CA PRO A 410 -2.01 -10.55 -35.32
C PRO A 410 -1.37 -11.88 -34.85
N ASN A 411 -0.03 -11.94 -34.82
CA ASN A 411 0.77 -13.07 -34.38
C ASN A 411 1.02 -13.12 -32.85
N HIS A 412 0.31 -12.31 -32.07
CA HIS A 412 0.38 -12.33 -30.61
C HIS A 412 -0.77 -13.13 -30.01
N PHE A 413 -0.46 -14.29 -29.43
CA PHE A 413 -1.43 -15.19 -28.78
C PHE A 413 -1.32 -15.12 -27.28
N ARG A 414 -2.48 -15.03 -26.61
CA ARG A 414 -2.61 -14.78 -25.17
C ARG A 414 -3.35 -15.94 -24.53
N PHE A 415 -2.70 -16.68 -23.65
CA PHE A 415 -3.28 -17.85 -22.99
C PHE A 415 -3.51 -17.60 -21.51
N ALA A 416 -4.72 -17.86 -21.06
CA ALA A 416 -5.07 -17.76 -19.65
C ALA A 416 -4.35 -18.83 -18.82
N THR A 417 -3.70 -18.44 -17.72
CA THR A 417 -3.13 -19.40 -16.78
C THR A 417 -4.24 -20.11 -16.01
N SER A 418 -4.28 -21.42 -16.08
CA SER A 418 -5.22 -22.25 -15.33
C SER A 418 -4.63 -22.62 -13.94
N LYS A 419 -5.31 -23.52 -13.20
CA LYS A 419 -4.80 -24.10 -11.94
C LYS A 419 -3.47 -24.86 -12.09
N ARG A 420 -3.01 -25.10 -13.31
CA ARG A 420 -1.73 -25.77 -13.60
C ARG A 420 -0.58 -24.75 -13.49
N THR A 421 0.60 -25.23 -13.17
CA THR A 421 1.80 -24.38 -13.18
C THR A 421 2.11 -23.89 -14.60
N LEU A 422 2.69 -22.70 -14.72
CA LEU A 422 3.09 -22.14 -16.02
C LEU A 422 3.94 -23.13 -16.84
N TYR A 423 4.86 -23.84 -16.17
CA TYR A 423 5.66 -24.90 -16.82
C TYR A 423 4.79 -26.00 -17.42
N GLN A 424 3.77 -26.49 -16.70
CA GLN A 424 2.87 -27.54 -17.21
C GLN A 424 2.06 -27.07 -18.42
N GLN A 425 1.67 -25.80 -18.42
CA GLN A 425 0.95 -25.20 -19.56
C GLN A 425 1.86 -25.06 -20.78
N MET A 426 3.10 -24.58 -20.58
CA MET A 426 4.11 -24.53 -21.64
C MET A 426 4.39 -25.93 -22.22
N VAL A 427 4.57 -26.92 -21.35
CA VAL A 427 4.78 -28.31 -21.80
C VAL A 427 3.55 -28.84 -22.56
N GLY A 428 2.35 -28.49 -22.11
CA GLY A 428 1.11 -28.87 -22.82
C GLY A 428 1.05 -28.23 -24.20
N LEU A 429 1.34 -26.95 -24.32
CA LEU A 429 1.39 -26.23 -25.59
C LEU A 429 2.44 -26.82 -26.54
N LEU A 430 3.66 -27.04 -26.04
CA LEU A 430 4.74 -27.61 -26.84
C LEU A 430 4.43 -29.04 -27.35
N LYS A 431 3.70 -29.84 -26.55
CA LYS A 431 3.25 -31.18 -27.04
C LYS A 431 2.23 -31.07 -28.16
N VAL A 432 1.31 -30.12 -28.09
CA VAL A 432 0.33 -29.90 -29.15
C VAL A 432 1.03 -29.44 -30.43
N ILE A 433 1.99 -28.53 -30.33
CA ILE A 433 2.82 -28.05 -31.45
C ILE A 433 3.64 -29.22 -32.06
N GLU A 434 4.26 -30.05 -31.24
CA GLU A 434 5.03 -31.21 -31.68
C GLU A 434 4.16 -32.24 -32.44
N TYR A 435 2.91 -32.39 -32.00
CA TYR A 435 1.96 -33.29 -32.63
C TYR A 435 1.43 -32.76 -33.97
N GLU A 436 1.03 -31.46 -34.00
CA GLU A 436 0.37 -30.87 -35.18
C GLU A 436 1.36 -30.39 -36.25
N LEU A 437 2.56 -29.97 -35.85
CA LEU A 437 3.58 -29.38 -36.73
C LEU A 437 4.86 -30.24 -36.78
N GLY A 438 4.74 -31.54 -36.57
CA GLY A 438 5.87 -32.46 -36.41
C GLY A 438 6.84 -32.54 -37.59
N ASP A 439 6.44 -32.10 -38.80
CA ASP A 439 7.28 -32.12 -39.99
C ASP A 439 8.05 -30.80 -40.24
N ARG A 440 7.81 -29.78 -39.41
CA ARG A 440 8.46 -28.45 -39.53
C ARG A 440 9.53 -28.26 -38.49
N LYS A 441 10.54 -27.46 -38.81
CA LYS A 441 11.55 -27.04 -37.85
C LYS A 441 10.98 -25.93 -36.99
N VAL A 442 10.86 -26.17 -35.67
CA VAL A 442 10.35 -25.20 -34.71
C VAL A 442 11.47 -24.74 -33.83
N VAL A 443 11.67 -23.43 -33.80
CA VAL A 443 12.66 -22.74 -32.96
C VAL A 443 11.93 -22.00 -31.84
N ILE A 444 12.29 -22.30 -30.61
CA ILE A 444 11.63 -21.75 -29.43
C ILE A 444 12.56 -20.75 -28.74
N HIS A 445 12.07 -19.52 -28.61
CA HIS A 445 12.81 -18.45 -27.98
C HIS A 445 12.21 -18.13 -26.60
N PHE A 446 13.06 -18.19 -25.58
CA PHE A 446 12.74 -17.68 -24.26
C PHE A 446 13.47 -16.35 -24.06
N GLY A 447 12.77 -15.24 -24.22
CA GLY A 447 13.27 -13.92 -23.91
C GLY A 447 13.22 -13.67 -22.40
N TRP A 448 14.33 -13.72 -21.73
CA TRP A 448 14.44 -13.51 -20.29
C TRP A 448 15.30 -12.30 -20.00
N PRO A 449 14.76 -11.25 -19.36
CA PRO A 449 15.60 -10.13 -18.91
C PRO A 449 16.29 -10.50 -17.60
N LEU A 450 17.37 -11.26 -17.66
CA LEU A 450 18.17 -11.57 -16.47
C LEU A 450 19.26 -10.54 -16.29
N SER A 451 19.07 -9.61 -15.36
CA SER A 451 20.03 -8.57 -15.07
C SER A 451 20.85 -8.78 -13.80
N SER A 452 20.46 -9.71 -12.89
CA SER A 452 21.19 -9.95 -11.64
C SER A 452 21.14 -11.39 -11.16
N TRP A 453 22.04 -11.78 -10.25
CA TRP A 453 22.06 -13.12 -9.65
C TRP A 453 20.84 -13.38 -8.76
N LEU A 454 20.24 -12.34 -8.16
CA LEU A 454 19.00 -12.41 -7.39
C LEU A 454 17.80 -12.71 -8.30
N ASP A 455 17.76 -12.13 -9.51
CA ASP A 455 16.76 -12.50 -10.53
C ASP A 455 16.88 -13.99 -10.88
N ARG A 456 18.12 -14.50 -10.96
CA ARG A 456 18.38 -15.92 -11.21
C ARG A 456 17.90 -16.83 -10.07
N MET A 457 18.02 -16.39 -8.82
CA MET A 457 17.56 -17.18 -7.67
C MET A 457 16.03 -17.25 -7.57
N SER A 458 15.33 -16.15 -7.78
CA SER A 458 13.85 -16.11 -7.71
C SER A 458 13.20 -16.90 -8.86
N ILE A 459 13.86 -16.95 -10.02
CA ILE A 459 13.45 -17.67 -11.22
C ILE A 459 14.06 -19.09 -11.24
N GLY A 460 14.91 -19.41 -10.29
CA GLY A 460 15.74 -20.62 -10.31
C GLY A 460 14.99 -21.92 -10.57
N VAL A 461 13.82 -22.14 -9.95
CA VAL A 461 12.99 -23.32 -10.18
C VAL A 461 12.41 -23.32 -11.60
N MET A 462 12.05 -22.17 -12.13
CA MET A 462 11.49 -22.03 -13.46
C MET A 462 12.58 -22.14 -14.54
N VAL A 463 13.73 -21.51 -14.35
CA VAL A 463 14.91 -21.67 -15.21
C VAL A 463 15.38 -23.15 -15.23
N PHE A 464 15.42 -23.79 -14.08
CA PHE A 464 15.76 -25.19 -13.96
C PHE A 464 14.78 -26.10 -14.74
N ASN A 465 13.51 -25.78 -14.72
CA ASN A 465 12.51 -26.49 -15.49
C ASN A 465 12.61 -26.21 -17.00
N ILE A 466 12.88 -24.96 -17.38
CA ILE A 466 13.06 -24.57 -18.80
C ILE A 466 14.31 -25.22 -19.39
N THR A 467 15.42 -25.29 -18.67
CA THR A 467 16.66 -25.95 -19.13
C THR A 467 16.50 -27.47 -19.37
N ARG A 468 15.42 -28.06 -18.86
CA ARG A 468 15.08 -29.48 -19.11
C ARG A 468 14.20 -29.67 -20.35
N LEU A 469 13.61 -28.63 -20.91
CA LEU A 469 12.75 -28.73 -22.09
C LEU A 469 13.45 -29.30 -23.31
N PRO A 470 14.73 -28.96 -23.64
CA PRO A 470 15.42 -29.59 -24.78
C PRO A 470 15.55 -31.11 -24.67
N ARG A 471 15.68 -31.63 -23.45
CA ARG A 471 15.70 -33.10 -23.24
C ARG A 471 14.33 -33.74 -23.42
N LYS A 472 13.26 -33.01 -23.23
CA LYS A 472 11.89 -33.48 -23.32
C LYS A 472 11.31 -33.36 -24.73
N PHE A 473 11.81 -32.39 -25.48
CA PHE A 473 11.44 -32.11 -26.86
C PHE A 473 12.68 -32.04 -27.76
N PRO A 474 13.31 -33.16 -28.11
CA PRO A 474 14.57 -33.16 -28.86
C PRO A 474 14.42 -32.70 -30.32
N ARG A 475 13.18 -32.58 -30.83
CA ARG A 475 12.88 -32.09 -32.18
C ARG A 475 12.88 -30.57 -32.30
N PHE A 476 12.79 -29.85 -31.14
CA PHE A 476 12.74 -28.40 -31.12
C PHE A 476 14.12 -27.81 -30.86
N ASP A 477 14.41 -26.71 -31.51
CA ASP A 477 15.60 -25.95 -31.29
C ASP A 477 15.30 -24.86 -30.23
N PHE A 478 16.02 -24.83 -29.09
CA PHE A 478 15.75 -23.95 -27.97
C PHE A 478 16.80 -22.88 -27.85
N HIS A 479 16.40 -21.62 -28.01
CA HIS A 479 17.22 -20.45 -27.77
C HIS A 479 16.79 -19.77 -26.46
N ILE A 480 17.70 -19.69 -25.52
CA ILE A 480 17.47 -19.03 -24.23
C ILE A 480 18.35 -17.77 -24.19
N ASP A 481 17.76 -16.65 -24.52
CA ASP A 481 18.45 -15.36 -24.50
C ASP A 481 18.52 -14.84 -23.07
N TYR A 482 19.71 -14.93 -22.47
CA TYR A 482 19.97 -14.40 -21.14
C TYR A 482 20.33 -12.91 -21.13
N ASP A 483 20.59 -12.31 -22.29
CA ASP A 483 21.08 -10.95 -22.39
C ASP A 483 20.23 -10.09 -23.33
N GLY A 484 19.57 -9.11 -22.74
CA GLY A 484 18.81 -8.07 -23.50
C GLY A 484 19.69 -7.03 -24.19
N SER A 485 21.03 -7.15 -24.07
CA SER A 485 21.99 -6.20 -24.67
C SER A 485 22.42 -6.60 -26.09
N LYS A 486 22.33 -7.86 -26.45
CA LYS A 486 22.74 -8.36 -27.78
C LYS A 486 21.72 -8.10 -28.91
N GLY A 487 20.51 -7.67 -28.58
CA GLY A 487 19.53 -7.25 -29.60
C GLY A 487 19.85 -5.92 -30.27
N LYS A 488 20.91 -5.21 -29.86
CA LYS A 488 21.35 -3.95 -30.50
C LYS A 488 22.45 -4.12 -31.54
N GLU A 489 23.16 -5.25 -31.54
CA GLU A 489 24.26 -5.50 -32.49
C GLU A 489 23.84 -6.33 -33.72
N ALA A 490 22.64 -6.92 -33.73
CA ALA A 490 22.11 -7.62 -34.89
C ALA A 490 21.21 -6.73 -35.79
N ALA A 491 21.09 -5.44 -35.47
CA ALA A 491 20.30 -4.45 -36.22
C ALA A 491 21.17 -3.21 -36.58
N ALA A 492 22.49 -3.40 -36.76
CA ALA A 492 23.38 -2.42 -37.36
C ALA A 492 23.94 -2.94 -38.68
#